data_5aac618d8db04dd8c6de9bfa5d9f0844
#
_entry.id   5aac618d8db04dd8c6de9bfa5d9f0844
#
_cell.length_a   1.000
_cell.length_b   1.000
_cell.length_c   1.000
_cell.angle_alpha   90.00
_cell.angle_beta   90.00
_cell.angle_gamma   90.00
#
_symmetry.space_group_name_H-M   'P 1'
#
loop_
_entity.id
_entity.type
_entity.pdbx_description
1 polymer ?
#
loop_
_entity_poly.entity_id
_entity_poly.type
_entity_poly.pdbx_seq_one_letter_code
_entity_poly.pdbx_strand_id
1 'polypeptide(L)'
;MRQTLVLDVVGLTPALLAHAPNLKALAAAGGLRPLTTVLPAVTTTVQSTFVTGLLPRDHGIVGNGWYFRDLAEVWLWRQSNRLVQGEKLWE
;
A
#
# COMPACT_ATOMS: atom_id res chain seq x y z
N MET A 1 2.37 -21.87 15.70
CA MET A 1 2.72 -20.56 15.05
C MET A 1 1.51 -20.06 14.29
N ARG A 2 1.13 -18.83 14.51
CA ARG A 2 0.05 -18.20 13.72
C ARG A 2 0.64 -17.65 12.42
N GLN A 3 0.05 -18.03 11.30
CA GLN A 3 0.44 -17.51 10.00
C GLN A 3 -0.48 -16.34 9.62
N THR A 4 0.07 -15.28 9.07
CA THR A 4 -0.68 -14.14 8.57
C THR A 4 -0.43 -14.02 7.07
N LEU A 5 -1.50 -13.92 6.29
CA LEU A 5 -1.43 -13.63 4.87
C LEU A 5 -2.03 -12.23 4.64
N VAL A 6 -1.27 -11.37 4.00
CA VAL A 6 -1.73 -10.05 3.57
C VAL A 6 -1.90 -10.06 2.06
N LEU A 7 -3.12 -9.78 1.59
CA LEU A 7 -3.45 -9.68 0.17
C LEU A 7 -3.78 -8.22 -0.16
N ASP A 8 -2.93 -7.60 -0.96
CA ASP A 8 -3.19 -6.28 -1.50
C ASP A 8 -3.81 -6.41 -2.90
N VAL A 9 -5.11 -6.17 -2.99
CA VAL A 9 -5.87 -6.29 -4.23
C VAL A 9 -6.22 -4.89 -4.72
N VAL A 10 -5.45 -4.41 -5.68
CA VAL A 10 -5.59 -3.07 -6.24
C VAL A 10 -6.97 -2.89 -6.89
N GLY A 11 -7.64 -1.79 -6.54
CA GLY A 11 -8.97 -1.46 -7.06
C GLY A 11 -10.13 -2.18 -6.36
N LEU A 12 -9.87 -3.05 -5.38
CA LEU A 12 -10.92 -3.70 -4.64
C LEU A 12 -11.66 -2.70 -3.74
N THR A 13 -12.98 -2.66 -3.88
CA THR A 13 -13.87 -1.84 -3.03
C THR A 13 -14.95 -2.73 -2.41
N PRO A 14 -15.61 -2.29 -1.34
CA PRO A 14 -16.73 -3.06 -0.77
C PRO A 14 -17.82 -3.41 -1.79
N ALA A 15 -18.10 -2.51 -2.75
CA ALA A 15 -19.09 -2.74 -3.80
C ALA A 15 -18.69 -3.89 -4.75
N LEU A 16 -17.39 -4.07 -5.02
CA LEU A 16 -16.89 -5.12 -5.89
C LEU A 16 -16.96 -6.53 -5.28
N LEU A 17 -17.16 -6.64 -3.97
CA LEU A 17 -17.33 -7.95 -3.31
C LEU A 17 -18.54 -8.72 -3.82
N ALA A 18 -19.56 -8.03 -4.38
CA ALA A 18 -20.69 -8.68 -5.03
C ALA A 18 -20.27 -9.59 -6.20
N HIS A 19 -19.14 -9.27 -6.84
CA HIS A 19 -18.56 -10.00 -7.97
C HIS A 19 -17.39 -10.92 -7.58
N ALA A 20 -17.07 -10.99 -6.30
CA ALA A 20 -15.96 -11.80 -5.75
C ALA A 20 -16.48 -12.71 -4.63
N PRO A 21 -17.17 -13.81 -4.95
CA PRO A 21 -17.90 -14.63 -3.98
C PRO A 21 -17.00 -15.19 -2.87
N ASN A 22 -15.77 -15.59 -3.18
CA ASN A 22 -14.83 -16.11 -2.19
C ASN A 22 -14.38 -15.04 -1.19
N LEU A 23 -14.09 -13.84 -1.67
CA LEU A 23 -13.74 -12.71 -0.79
C LEU A 23 -14.94 -12.24 0.02
N LYS A 24 -16.13 -12.27 -0.58
CA LYS A 24 -17.37 -11.96 0.12
C LYS A 24 -17.62 -12.95 1.28
N ALA A 25 -17.43 -14.24 1.05
CA ALA A 25 -17.55 -15.26 2.08
C ALA A 25 -16.52 -15.07 3.20
N LEU A 26 -15.28 -14.75 2.85
CA LEU A 26 -14.23 -14.46 3.80
C LEU A 26 -14.55 -13.21 4.64
N ALA A 27 -15.06 -12.15 4.01
CA ALA A 27 -15.48 -10.93 4.68
C ALA A 27 -16.65 -11.17 5.64
N ALA A 28 -17.60 -12.05 5.27
CA ALA A 28 -18.72 -12.44 6.12
C ALA A 28 -18.26 -13.20 7.36
N ALA A 29 -17.25 -14.06 7.23
CA ALA A 29 -16.70 -14.84 8.33
C ALA A 29 -15.78 -14.02 9.24
N GLY A 30 -14.98 -13.12 8.68
CA GLY A 30 -13.94 -12.37 9.40
C GLY A 30 -14.28 -10.93 9.69
N GLY A 31 -15.08 -10.31 8.85
CA GLY A 31 -15.48 -8.91 8.94
C GLY A 31 -14.99 -8.08 7.76
N LEU A 32 -15.63 -6.96 7.55
CA LEU A 32 -15.30 -5.94 6.54
C LEU A 32 -15.25 -4.59 7.22
N ARG A 33 -14.23 -3.80 6.89
CA ARG A 33 -14.11 -2.42 7.34
C ARG A 33 -13.72 -1.52 6.18
N PRO A 34 -14.35 -0.37 6.00
CA PRO A 34 -13.89 0.62 5.04
C PRO A 34 -12.55 1.19 5.50
N LEU A 35 -11.67 1.44 4.54
CA LEU A 35 -10.37 2.05 4.76
C LEU A 35 -10.32 3.41 4.05
N THR A 36 -10.06 4.47 4.81
CA THR A 36 -9.80 5.78 4.23
C THR A 36 -8.38 5.82 3.68
N THR A 37 -8.24 6.20 2.43
CA THR A 37 -6.93 6.27 1.78
C THR A 37 -6.12 7.46 2.28
N VAL A 38 -4.79 7.34 2.14
CA VAL A 38 -3.88 8.49 2.30
C VAL A 38 -3.77 9.24 0.97
N LEU A 39 -3.28 10.47 1.01
CA LEU A 39 -3.04 11.28 -0.18
C LEU A 39 -1.53 11.52 -0.36
N PRO A 40 -1.02 11.40 -1.59
CA PRO A 40 -1.72 10.99 -2.82
C PRO A 40 -2.08 9.50 -2.79
N ALA A 41 -3.27 9.17 -3.32
CA ALA A 41 -3.80 7.81 -3.35
C ALA A 41 -3.22 7.00 -4.52
N VAL A 42 -1.91 6.86 -4.53
CA VAL A 42 -1.17 6.11 -5.56
C VAL A 42 -0.45 4.91 -4.95
N THR A 43 -0.14 3.93 -5.77
CA THR A 43 0.28 2.59 -5.33
C THR A 43 1.43 2.61 -4.33
N THR A 44 2.56 3.22 -4.69
CA THR A 44 3.75 3.18 -3.83
C THR A 44 3.57 3.96 -2.54
N THR A 45 2.83 5.05 -2.55
CA THR A 45 2.49 5.83 -1.35
C THR A 45 1.62 5.03 -0.39
N VAL A 46 0.55 4.42 -0.90
CA VAL A 46 -0.39 3.63 -0.09
C VAL A 46 0.30 2.37 0.46
N GLN A 47 1.06 1.65 -0.36
CA GLN A 47 1.79 0.46 0.07
C GLN A 47 2.85 0.80 1.12
N SER A 48 3.56 1.93 0.98
CA SER A 48 4.51 2.39 1.99
C SER A 48 3.82 2.64 3.33
N THR A 49 2.62 3.23 3.32
CA THR A 49 1.81 3.38 4.53
C THR A 49 1.44 2.04 5.14
N PHE A 50 1.03 1.05 4.34
CA PHE A 50 0.67 -0.28 4.87
C PHE A 50 1.85 -0.98 5.53
N VAL A 51 3.03 -0.91 4.93
CA VAL A 51 4.19 -1.65 5.45
C VAL A 51 4.93 -0.95 6.59
N THR A 52 4.71 0.33 6.79
CA THR A 52 5.36 1.12 7.86
C THR A 52 4.40 1.59 8.95
N GLY A 53 3.10 1.66 8.66
CA GLY A 53 2.13 2.30 9.55
C GLY A 53 2.26 3.82 9.64
N LEU A 54 3.09 4.45 8.78
CA LEU A 54 3.34 5.88 8.78
C LEU A 54 2.51 6.59 7.70
N LEU A 55 2.36 7.91 7.88
CA LEU A 55 1.77 8.77 6.86
C LEU A 55 2.79 9.15 5.78
N PRO A 56 2.36 9.56 4.58
CA PRO A 56 3.26 9.95 3.48
C PRO A 56 4.30 11.00 3.87
N ARG A 57 3.96 11.95 4.73
CA ARG A 57 4.89 12.97 5.24
C ARG A 57 6.03 12.37 6.07
N ASP A 58 5.80 11.21 6.67
CA ASP A 58 6.74 10.57 7.59
C ASP A 58 7.58 9.49 6.86
N HIS A 59 6.95 8.66 6.02
CA HIS A 59 7.69 7.68 5.21
C HIS A 59 8.31 8.25 3.93
N GLY A 60 7.94 9.46 3.52
CA GLY A 60 8.57 10.23 2.44
C GLY A 60 8.18 9.82 1.02
N ILE A 61 7.32 8.82 0.81
CA ILE A 61 6.91 8.36 -0.52
C ILE A 61 5.61 9.04 -0.93
N VAL A 62 5.70 9.93 -1.91
CA VAL A 62 4.58 10.77 -2.36
C VAL A 62 4.20 10.56 -3.83
N GLY A 63 4.67 9.48 -4.45
CA GLY A 63 4.36 9.20 -5.85
C GLY A 63 4.96 7.89 -6.32
N ASN A 64 4.57 7.45 -7.52
CA ASN A 64 5.07 6.24 -8.18
C ASN A 64 6.37 6.49 -8.96
N GLY A 65 6.95 7.65 -8.82
CA GLY A 65 8.21 8.04 -9.42
C GLY A 65 9.03 8.89 -8.47
N TRP A 66 10.30 8.99 -8.77
CA TRP A 66 11.25 9.76 -7.99
C TRP A 66 12.19 10.52 -8.91
N TYR A 67 12.40 11.79 -8.65
CA TYR A 67 13.38 12.59 -9.34
C TYR A 67 14.72 12.54 -8.59
N PHE A 68 15.70 11.93 -9.21
CA PHE A 68 17.07 11.90 -8.70
C PHE A 68 17.81 13.14 -9.18
N ARG A 69 17.95 14.12 -8.31
CA ARG A 69 18.53 15.42 -8.64
C ARG A 69 19.97 15.29 -9.14
N ASP A 70 20.76 14.44 -8.52
CA ASP A 70 22.17 14.25 -8.86
C ASP A 70 22.35 13.62 -10.25
N LEU A 71 21.36 12.89 -10.73
CA LEU A 71 21.35 12.26 -12.05
C LEU A 71 20.54 13.05 -13.07
N ALA A 72 19.76 14.04 -12.60
CA ALA A 72 18.76 14.75 -13.41
C ALA A 72 17.77 13.79 -14.11
N GLU A 73 17.41 12.68 -13.46
CA GLU A 73 16.59 11.63 -14.02
C GLU A 73 15.32 11.39 -13.21
N VAL A 74 14.23 11.03 -13.89
CA VAL A 74 12.99 10.53 -13.27
C VAL A 74 12.94 9.03 -13.43
N TRP A 75 12.87 8.32 -12.32
CA TRP A 75 12.68 6.87 -12.31
C TRP A 75 11.26 6.53 -11.88
N LEU A 76 10.50 5.98 -12.80
CA LEU A 76 9.15 5.47 -12.54
C LEU A 76 9.24 3.99 -12.20
N TRP A 77 8.64 3.57 -11.08
CA TRP A 77 8.56 2.17 -10.64
C TRP A 77 9.91 1.48 -10.37
N ARG A 78 10.99 2.23 -10.27
CA ARG A 78 12.35 1.71 -10.06
C ARG A 78 13.02 2.29 -8.82
N GLN A 79 12.24 2.87 -7.92
CA GLN A 79 12.76 3.44 -6.68
C GLN A 79 13.22 2.31 -5.75
N SER A 80 14.33 2.56 -5.06
CA SER A 80 14.79 1.66 -4.01
C SER A 80 13.87 1.71 -2.79
N ASN A 81 13.64 0.57 -2.14
CA ASN A 81 12.97 0.51 -0.83
C ASN A 81 13.68 1.31 0.26
N ARG A 82 14.96 1.63 0.07
CA ARG A 82 15.72 2.48 0.99
C ARG A 82 15.22 3.92 1.05
N LEU A 83 14.43 4.37 0.07
CA LEU A 83 13.79 5.68 0.10
C LEU A 83 12.65 5.75 1.11
N VAL A 84 12.03 4.62 1.43
CA VAL A 84 10.94 4.54 2.39
C VAL A 84 11.51 4.68 3.80
N GLN A 85 11.13 5.75 4.49
CA GLN A 85 11.55 5.99 5.87
C GLN A 85 10.69 5.18 6.84
N GLY A 86 11.24 4.84 7.98
CA GLY A 86 10.57 4.06 9.02
C GLY A 86 10.81 2.55 8.90
N GLU A 87 10.55 1.86 10.00
CA GLU A 87 10.63 0.40 10.10
C GLU A 87 9.51 -0.25 9.29
N LYS A 88 9.81 -1.33 8.57
CA LYS A 88 8.84 -2.07 7.77
C LYS A 88 8.40 -3.32 8.54
N LEU A 89 7.22 -3.84 8.19
CA LEU A 89 6.62 -5.01 8.83
C LEU A 89 7.54 -6.25 8.92
N TRP A 90 8.52 -6.35 8.04
CA TRP A 90 9.44 -7.50 7.97
C TRP A 90 10.79 -7.26 8.66
N GLU A 91 11.04 -6.10 9.21
CA GLU A 91 12.23 -5.74 9.99
C GLU A 91 12.01 -6.00 11.49
#